data_90bd1cf00471d33c0dbbcb7a2d5c0f21
#
_entry.id   90bd1cf00471d33c0dbbcb7a2d5c0f21
#
_cell.length_a   1.000
_cell.length_b   1.000
_cell.length_c   1.000
_cell.angle_alpha   90.00
_cell.angle_beta   90.00
_cell.angle_gamma   90.00
#
_symmetry.space_group_name_H-M   'P 1'
#
loop_
_entity.id
_entity.type
_entity.pdbx_description
1 polymer ?
#
loop_
_entity_poly.entity_id
_entity_poly.type
_entity_poly.pdbx_seq_one_letter_code
_entity_poly.pdbx_strand_id
1 'polypeptide(L)'
;DYSDNALNAFRLWCERKYGTIENLNKAWGTTFWGQEMNGFHEVLIPRFMGADSMVNPGQKLDFERFGNDMLLDFYKAERDAIAEICPDKPFTTNFMVSTDQCCMDYADWAEEVDFVSNDHYFHEGESHIDELFCSDALMDSLALGKPWYVMEHSTSAVQWKPLNARKRKGETVRDSIAHVAMGADAINFFQWRASAFG
;
A
#
# COMPACT_ATOMS: atom_id res chain seq x y z
N ASP A 1 12.88 -1.08 -0.26
CA ASP A 1 14.20 -1.72 -0.13
C ASP A 1 15.27 -0.84 -0.77
N TYR A 2 16.42 -0.65 -0.10
CA TYR A 2 17.55 0.21 -0.52
C TYR A 2 18.84 -0.59 -0.73
N SER A 3 18.71 -1.88 -1.01
CA SER A 3 19.85 -2.77 -1.31
C SER A 3 20.44 -2.52 -2.70
N ASP A 4 21.63 -3.06 -2.95
CA ASP A 4 22.24 -3.03 -4.28
C ASP A 4 21.42 -3.83 -5.31
N ASN A 5 20.71 -4.87 -4.87
CA ASN A 5 19.78 -5.61 -5.73
C ASN A 5 18.61 -4.74 -6.16
N ALA A 6 18.00 -3.99 -5.24
CA ALA A 6 16.94 -3.05 -5.56
C ALA A 6 17.43 -1.93 -6.50
N LEU A 7 18.64 -1.41 -6.28
CA LEU A 7 19.26 -0.42 -7.17
C LEU A 7 19.40 -0.96 -8.60
N ASN A 8 19.93 -2.15 -8.76
CA ASN A 8 20.11 -2.76 -10.08
C ASN A 8 18.76 -3.04 -10.75
N ALA A 9 17.78 -3.53 -10.01
CA ALA A 9 16.42 -3.77 -10.51
C ALA A 9 15.74 -2.45 -10.92
N PHE A 10 15.91 -1.37 -10.13
CA PHE A 10 15.37 -0.05 -10.45
C PHE A 10 15.98 0.54 -11.73
N ARG A 11 17.28 0.39 -11.95
CA ARG A 11 17.94 0.78 -13.20
C ARG A 11 17.35 0.09 -14.42
N LEU A 12 17.15 -1.22 -14.34
CA LEU A 12 16.53 -2.02 -15.40
C LEU A 12 15.04 -1.62 -15.61
N TRP A 13 14.34 -1.30 -14.55
CA TRP A 13 12.96 -0.80 -14.62
C TRP A 13 12.90 0.56 -15.34
N CYS A 14 13.79 1.49 -15.00
CA CYS A 14 13.93 2.77 -15.68
C CYS A 14 14.28 2.61 -17.16
N GLU A 15 15.22 1.71 -17.49
CA GLU A 15 15.59 1.41 -18.87
C GLU A 15 14.38 0.88 -19.67
N ARG A 16 13.62 -0.05 -19.13
CA ARG A 16 12.39 -0.54 -19.77
C ARG A 16 11.35 0.56 -19.98
N LYS A 17 11.17 1.43 -18.99
CA LYS A 17 10.17 2.49 -19.00
C LYS A 17 10.49 3.61 -19.99
N TYR A 18 11.73 4.05 -20.03
CA TYR A 18 12.15 5.24 -20.78
C TYR A 18 12.84 4.93 -22.12
N GLY A 19 13.40 3.77 -22.26
CA GLY A 19 14.13 3.32 -23.46
C GLY A 19 15.51 3.98 -23.60
N THR A 20 15.62 5.29 -23.39
CA THR A 20 16.90 6.04 -23.45
C THR A 20 17.06 6.93 -22.23
N ILE A 21 18.33 7.26 -21.93
CA ILE A 21 18.66 8.12 -20.78
C ILE A 21 18.18 9.56 -21.01
N GLU A 22 18.15 10.02 -22.25
CA GLU A 22 17.65 11.35 -22.62
C GLU A 22 16.14 11.47 -22.31
N ASN A 23 15.37 10.43 -22.56
CA ASN A 23 13.95 10.39 -22.22
C ASN A 23 13.73 10.44 -20.69
N LEU A 24 14.54 9.68 -19.93
CA LEU A 24 14.51 9.75 -18.47
C LEU A 24 14.88 11.15 -17.98
N ASN A 25 15.99 11.72 -18.47
CA ASN A 25 16.42 13.06 -18.11
C ASN A 25 15.34 14.11 -18.37
N LYS A 26 14.68 14.01 -19.51
CA LYS A 26 13.56 14.89 -19.87
C LYS A 26 12.36 14.71 -18.91
N ALA A 27 12.00 13.48 -18.61
CA ALA A 27 10.85 13.17 -17.74
C ALA A 27 11.07 13.62 -16.28
N TRP A 28 12.28 13.46 -15.77
CA TRP A 28 12.63 13.88 -14.41
C TRP A 28 13.04 15.36 -14.32
N GLY A 29 13.26 16.03 -15.47
CA GLY A 29 13.71 17.42 -15.50
C GLY A 29 15.12 17.62 -14.94
N THR A 30 16.02 16.68 -15.17
CA THR A 30 17.34 16.61 -14.54
C THR A 30 18.31 17.72 -14.94
N THR A 31 18.04 18.44 -16.04
CA THR A 31 18.77 19.64 -16.43
C THR A 31 18.74 20.69 -15.31
N PHE A 32 17.67 20.73 -14.52
CA PHE A 32 17.58 21.60 -13.36
C PHE A 32 18.59 21.19 -12.29
N TRP A 33 19.40 22.13 -11.87
CA TRP A 33 20.51 21.93 -10.92
C TRP A 33 21.58 20.93 -11.35
N GLY A 34 21.72 20.68 -12.67
CA GLY A 34 22.78 19.85 -13.19
C GLY A 34 22.73 18.39 -12.75
N GLN A 35 21.52 17.82 -12.66
CA GLN A 35 21.29 16.43 -12.26
C GLN A 35 21.31 15.48 -13.45
N GLU A 36 21.64 15.94 -14.65
CA GLU A 36 21.66 15.11 -15.86
C GLU A 36 22.54 13.89 -15.71
N MET A 37 22.05 12.78 -16.19
CA MET A 37 22.73 11.49 -16.20
C MET A 37 23.14 11.12 -17.62
N ASN A 38 24.32 10.50 -17.78
CA ASN A 38 24.84 10.07 -19.07
C ASN A 38 24.48 8.62 -19.42
N GLY A 39 23.94 7.87 -18.48
CA GLY A 39 23.48 6.50 -18.67
C GLY A 39 22.72 5.94 -17.47
N PHE A 40 21.97 4.86 -17.69
CA PHE A 40 21.20 4.23 -16.63
C PHE A 40 22.05 3.73 -15.44
N HIS A 41 23.34 3.49 -15.64
CA HIS A 41 24.28 3.12 -14.58
C HIS A 41 24.48 4.23 -13.54
N GLU A 42 24.20 5.49 -13.88
CA GLU A 42 24.26 6.63 -12.97
C GLU A 42 22.97 6.83 -12.16
N VAL A 43 21.89 6.15 -12.53
CA VAL A 43 20.61 6.21 -11.77
C VAL A 43 20.84 5.63 -10.37
N LEU A 44 20.42 6.38 -9.36
CA LEU A 44 20.48 6.00 -7.96
C LEU A 44 19.06 5.86 -7.37
N ILE A 45 18.95 5.08 -6.31
CA ILE A 45 17.75 5.07 -5.47
C ILE A 45 17.66 6.42 -4.74
N PRO A 46 16.46 7.04 -4.64
CA PRO A 46 16.29 8.27 -3.90
C PRO A 46 16.62 8.06 -2.42
N ARG A 47 17.63 8.77 -1.92
CA ARG A 47 18.08 8.69 -0.52
C ARG A 47 18.08 10.09 0.07
N PHE A 48 17.58 10.24 1.28
CA PHE A 48 17.78 11.47 2.04
C PHE A 48 19.24 11.56 2.49
N MET A 49 19.94 12.55 1.98
CA MET A 49 21.35 12.82 2.32
C MET A 49 21.47 13.86 3.44
N GLY A 50 20.54 13.86 4.38
CA GLY A 50 20.40 14.83 5.45
C GLY A 50 19.04 15.52 5.44
N ALA A 51 18.71 16.26 6.50
CA ALA A 51 17.38 16.85 6.69
C ALA A 51 16.92 17.80 5.57
N ASP A 52 17.88 18.42 4.87
CA ASP A 52 17.63 19.45 3.85
C ASP A 52 17.89 18.96 2.41
N SER A 53 18.17 17.68 2.21
CA SER A 53 18.46 17.18 0.87
C SER A 53 17.17 17.05 0.05
N MET A 54 17.14 17.72 -1.09
CA MET A 54 16.05 17.58 -2.05
C MET A 54 16.29 16.37 -2.94
N VAL A 55 15.33 15.46 -2.94
CA VAL A 55 15.27 14.36 -3.89
C VAL A 55 14.50 14.84 -5.13
N ASN A 56 14.96 14.45 -6.32
CA ASN A 56 14.23 14.72 -7.55
C ASN A 56 12.81 14.11 -7.46
N PRO A 57 11.73 14.91 -7.62
CA PRO A 57 10.36 14.42 -7.46
C PRO A 57 9.99 13.31 -8.46
N GLY A 58 10.47 13.39 -9.70
CA GLY A 58 10.26 12.37 -10.72
C GLY A 58 10.93 11.04 -10.36
N GLN A 59 12.18 11.12 -9.88
CA GLN A 59 12.92 9.96 -9.38
C GLN A 59 12.21 9.31 -8.18
N LYS A 60 11.74 10.12 -7.22
CA LYS A 60 11.01 9.60 -6.04
C LYS A 60 9.73 8.89 -6.46
N LEU A 61 8.92 9.53 -7.30
CA LEU A 61 7.67 8.95 -7.78
C LEU A 61 7.89 7.65 -8.55
N ASP A 62 8.93 7.60 -9.39
CA ASP A 62 9.24 6.39 -10.14
C ASP A 62 9.81 5.27 -9.26
N PHE A 63 10.50 5.62 -8.19
CA PHE A 63 10.94 4.61 -7.23
C PHE A 63 9.74 4.01 -6.43
N GLU A 64 8.73 4.81 -6.13
CA GLU A 64 7.49 4.33 -5.54
C GLU A 64 6.72 3.42 -6.52
N ARG A 65 6.60 3.80 -7.79
CA ARG A 65 6.01 2.97 -8.85
C ARG A 65 6.76 1.66 -9.06
N PHE A 66 8.10 1.73 -9.08
CA PHE A 66 8.94 0.53 -9.11
C PHE A 66 8.65 -0.38 -7.91
N GLY A 67 8.48 0.19 -6.72
CA GLY A 67 8.10 -0.55 -5.52
C GLY A 67 6.74 -1.25 -5.67
N ASN A 68 5.74 -0.55 -6.21
CA ASN A 68 4.44 -1.12 -6.53
C ASN A 68 4.57 -2.32 -7.47
N ASP A 69 5.24 -2.13 -8.62
CA ASP A 69 5.37 -3.17 -9.63
C ASP A 69 6.06 -4.42 -9.09
N MET A 70 7.14 -4.24 -8.31
CA MET A 70 7.87 -5.37 -7.71
C MET A 70 7.04 -6.15 -6.69
N LEU A 71 6.25 -5.45 -5.87
CA LEU A 71 5.37 -6.09 -4.91
C LEU A 71 4.22 -6.83 -5.61
N LEU A 72 3.64 -6.22 -6.62
CA LEU A 72 2.55 -6.81 -7.40
C LEU A 72 3.02 -8.05 -8.16
N ASP A 73 4.20 -8.01 -8.78
CA ASP A 73 4.80 -9.16 -9.44
C ASP A 73 5.07 -10.31 -8.46
N PHE A 74 5.51 -9.98 -7.24
CA PHE A 74 5.72 -10.96 -6.18
C PHE A 74 4.38 -11.62 -5.76
N TYR A 75 3.34 -10.81 -5.51
CA TYR A 75 1.99 -11.31 -5.21
C TYR A 75 1.48 -12.25 -6.31
N LYS A 76 1.61 -11.86 -7.59
CA LYS A 76 1.20 -12.70 -8.73
C LYS A 76 1.92 -14.03 -8.75
N ALA A 77 3.22 -14.03 -8.51
CA ALA A 77 4.01 -15.27 -8.48
C ALA A 77 3.57 -16.22 -7.35
N GLU A 78 3.28 -15.68 -6.16
CA GLU A 78 2.75 -16.48 -5.04
C GLU A 78 1.35 -17.01 -5.33
N ARG A 79 0.44 -16.15 -5.81
CA ARG A 79 -0.91 -16.52 -6.20
C ARG A 79 -0.89 -17.66 -7.23
N ASP A 80 -0.11 -17.52 -8.29
CA ASP A 80 -0.06 -18.48 -9.39
C ASP A 80 0.49 -19.83 -8.91
N ALA A 81 1.52 -19.82 -8.06
CA ALA A 81 2.07 -21.05 -7.47
C ALA A 81 1.05 -21.78 -6.57
N ILE A 82 0.22 -21.04 -5.83
CA ILE A 82 -0.83 -21.65 -4.99
C ILE A 82 -1.99 -22.13 -5.86
N ALA A 83 -2.36 -21.37 -6.90
CA ALA A 83 -3.45 -21.70 -7.81
C ALA A 83 -3.22 -23.01 -8.59
N GLU A 84 -1.96 -23.40 -8.84
CA GLU A 84 -1.63 -24.72 -9.41
C GLU A 84 -2.14 -25.88 -8.55
N ILE A 85 -2.22 -25.67 -7.23
CA ILE A 85 -2.64 -26.72 -6.26
C ILE A 85 -4.09 -26.52 -5.84
N CYS A 86 -4.53 -25.28 -5.68
CA CYS A 86 -5.83 -24.89 -5.16
C CYS A 86 -6.55 -23.90 -6.10
N PRO A 87 -6.93 -24.29 -7.33
CA PRO A 87 -7.45 -23.38 -8.36
C PRO A 87 -8.80 -22.75 -8.00
N ASP A 88 -9.57 -23.36 -7.12
CA ASP A 88 -10.92 -22.90 -6.74
C ASP A 88 -10.91 -21.95 -5.51
N LYS A 89 -9.75 -21.55 -5.02
CA LYS A 89 -9.66 -20.66 -3.87
C LYS A 89 -9.50 -19.21 -4.33
N PRO A 90 -10.28 -18.27 -3.75
CA PRO A 90 -10.08 -16.86 -4.02
C PRO A 90 -8.81 -16.35 -3.31
N PHE A 91 -8.14 -15.41 -3.95
CA PHE A 91 -6.91 -14.78 -3.47
C PHE A 91 -7.12 -13.30 -3.21
N THR A 92 -6.59 -12.82 -2.12
CA THR A 92 -6.53 -11.41 -1.78
C THR A 92 -5.27 -11.10 -0.99
N THR A 93 -5.05 -9.83 -0.73
CA THR A 93 -4.03 -9.35 0.21
C THR A 93 -4.56 -8.11 0.94
N ASN A 94 -4.01 -7.84 2.12
CA ASN A 94 -4.48 -6.73 2.94
C ASN A 94 -4.00 -5.39 2.38
N PHE A 95 -4.93 -4.50 2.08
CA PHE A 95 -4.63 -3.10 1.78
C PHE A 95 -4.57 -2.29 3.09
N MET A 96 -4.01 -1.10 3.03
CA MET A 96 -3.98 -0.15 4.14
C MET A 96 -4.29 1.24 3.60
N VAL A 97 -5.49 1.40 3.06
CA VAL A 97 -5.91 2.60 2.32
C VAL A 97 -6.00 3.87 3.17
N SER A 98 -5.99 3.75 4.49
CA SER A 98 -5.96 4.89 5.43
C SER A 98 -4.55 5.36 5.77
N THR A 99 -3.50 4.77 5.19
CA THR A 99 -2.11 5.11 5.50
C THR A 99 -1.34 5.50 4.24
N ASP A 100 -0.36 6.38 4.41
CA ASP A 100 0.60 6.79 3.38
C ASP A 100 1.91 5.97 3.41
N GLN A 101 1.91 4.86 4.12
CA GLN A 101 3.11 4.09 4.44
C GLN A 101 3.54 3.08 3.37
N CYS A 102 2.75 2.87 2.33
CA CYS A 102 3.10 1.92 1.28
C CYS A 102 3.05 2.55 -0.12
N CYS A 103 3.82 1.95 -1.04
CA CYS A 103 3.88 2.39 -2.43
C CYS A 103 2.87 1.69 -3.35
N MET A 104 1.87 0.99 -2.80
CA MET A 104 0.88 0.26 -3.58
C MET A 104 -0.06 1.21 -4.31
N ASP A 105 -0.21 1.02 -5.61
CA ASP A 105 -1.32 1.58 -6.38
C ASP A 105 -2.51 0.62 -6.27
N TYR A 106 -3.41 0.92 -5.35
CA TYR A 106 -4.53 0.02 -5.05
C TYR A 106 -5.46 -0.23 -6.25
N ALA A 107 -5.47 0.65 -7.26
CA ALA A 107 -6.23 0.41 -8.47
C ALA A 107 -5.62 -0.75 -9.28
N ASP A 108 -4.29 -0.77 -9.45
CA ASP A 108 -3.59 -1.88 -10.10
C ASP A 108 -3.81 -3.20 -9.36
N TRP A 109 -3.72 -3.16 -8.04
CA TRP A 109 -3.90 -4.34 -7.20
C TRP A 109 -5.34 -4.87 -7.21
N ALA A 110 -6.34 -3.97 -7.25
CA ALA A 110 -7.74 -4.36 -7.28
C ALA A 110 -8.11 -5.16 -8.54
N GLU A 111 -7.39 -4.98 -9.64
CA GLU A 111 -7.56 -5.78 -10.86
C GLU A 111 -7.05 -7.23 -10.69
N GLU A 112 -6.06 -7.44 -9.83
CA GLU A 112 -5.34 -8.71 -9.69
C GLU A 112 -5.84 -9.58 -8.52
N VAL A 113 -6.59 -9.02 -7.58
CA VAL A 113 -7.21 -9.77 -6.47
C VAL A 113 -8.63 -10.20 -6.81
N ASP A 114 -9.10 -11.31 -6.24
CA ASP A 114 -10.48 -11.78 -6.42
C ASP A 114 -11.48 -10.93 -5.65
N PHE A 115 -11.08 -10.39 -4.52
CA PHE A 115 -11.81 -9.39 -3.75
C PHE A 115 -10.84 -8.46 -3.04
N VAL A 116 -11.22 -7.22 -2.85
CA VAL A 116 -10.37 -6.25 -2.14
C VAL A 116 -10.57 -6.38 -0.63
N SER A 117 -9.51 -6.15 0.13
CA SER A 117 -9.56 -6.19 1.59
C SER A 117 -8.67 -5.13 2.21
N ASN A 118 -9.08 -4.59 3.35
CA ASN A 118 -8.42 -3.48 4.02
C ASN A 118 -8.22 -3.74 5.50
N ASP A 119 -7.06 -3.40 6.01
CA ASP A 119 -6.80 -3.31 7.44
C ASP A 119 -7.12 -1.90 7.91
N HIS A 120 -8.07 -1.75 8.84
CA HIS A 120 -8.48 -0.44 9.29
C HIS A 120 -8.37 -0.29 10.82
N TYR A 121 -7.42 0.53 11.22
CA TYR A 121 -7.14 0.87 12.61
C TYR A 121 -7.26 2.38 12.82
N PHE A 122 -8.37 2.83 13.37
CA PHE A 122 -8.67 4.25 13.56
C PHE A 122 -7.59 5.01 14.31
N HIS A 123 -7.36 6.26 13.92
CA HIS A 123 -6.56 7.19 14.71
C HIS A 123 -7.33 7.64 15.96
N GLU A 124 -6.61 7.80 17.06
CA GLU A 124 -7.21 8.16 18.32
C GLU A 124 -7.36 9.68 18.43
N GLY A 125 -8.47 10.13 19.04
CA GLY A 125 -8.71 11.54 19.35
C GLY A 125 -9.32 12.37 18.22
N GLU A 126 -9.51 11.81 17.04
CA GLU A 126 -10.20 12.45 15.91
C GLU A 126 -11.59 11.84 15.69
N SER A 127 -12.37 12.46 14.80
CA SER A 127 -13.64 11.90 14.35
C SER A 127 -13.40 10.70 13.46
N HIS A 128 -13.12 9.54 14.06
CA HIS A 128 -12.85 8.30 13.30
C HIS A 128 -14.03 7.85 12.43
N ILE A 129 -15.17 8.47 12.56
CA ILE A 129 -16.30 8.26 11.64
C ILE A 129 -15.96 8.81 10.24
N ASP A 130 -15.32 9.97 10.14
CA ASP A 130 -14.94 10.55 8.85
C ASP A 130 -13.84 9.71 8.21
N GLU A 131 -12.87 9.23 9.00
CA GLU A 131 -11.82 8.30 8.55
C GLU A 131 -12.43 6.99 8.04
N LEU A 132 -13.40 6.41 8.77
CA LEU A 132 -14.10 5.21 8.36
C LEU A 132 -14.80 5.41 7.01
N PHE A 133 -15.58 6.46 6.86
CA PHE A 133 -16.31 6.72 5.63
C PHE A 133 -15.39 6.97 4.43
N CYS A 134 -14.29 7.69 4.61
CA CYS A 134 -13.29 7.89 3.55
C CYS A 134 -12.63 6.58 3.12
N SER A 135 -12.22 5.76 4.08
CA SER A 135 -11.61 4.46 3.83
C SER A 135 -12.57 3.51 3.11
N ASP A 136 -13.80 3.40 3.60
CA ASP A 136 -14.80 2.50 3.04
C ASP A 136 -15.25 2.94 1.65
N ALA A 137 -15.45 4.24 1.42
CA ALA A 137 -15.78 4.77 0.09
C ALA A 137 -14.66 4.48 -0.93
N LEU A 138 -13.40 4.53 -0.51
CA LEU A 138 -12.28 4.15 -1.35
C LEU A 138 -12.30 2.64 -1.64
N MET A 139 -12.53 1.80 -0.62
CA MET A 139 -12.64 0.34 -0.78
C MET A 139 -13.77 -0.05 -1.73
N ASP A 140 -14.96 0.53 -1.57
CA ASP A 140 -16.10 0.28 -2.45
C ASP A 140 -15.80 0.69 -3.91
N SER A 141 -15.12 1.83 -4.10
CA SER A 141 -14.68 2.28 -5.41
C SER A 141 -13.66 1.33 -6.05
N LEU A 142 -12.70 0.83 -5.27
CA LEU A 142 -11.69 -0.13 -5.75
C LEU A 142 -12.27 -1.51 -6.03
N ALA A 143 -13.31 -1.90 -5.33
CA ALA A 143 -13.96 -3.19 -5.50
C ALA A 143 -14.61 -3.36 -6.88
N LEU A 144 -15.06 -2.26 -7.52
CA LEU A 144 -15.70 -2.28 -8.86
C LEU A 144 -16.84 -3.31 -8.96
N GLY A 145 -17.62 -3.45 -7.88
CA GLY A 145 -18.73 -4.42 -7.78
C GLY A 145 -18.33 -5.83 -7.36
N LYS A 146 -17.04 -6.10 -7.09
CA LYS A 146 -16.60 -7.31 -6.38
C LYS A 146 -16.90 -7.16 -4.87
N PRO A 147 -16.94 -8.26 -4.11
CA PRO A 147 -16.97 -8.16 -2.65
C PRO A 147 -15.74 -7.40 -2.11
N TRP A 148 -15.93 -6.71 -0.96
CA TRP A 148 -14.80 -6.16 -0.23
C TRP A 148 -14.93 -6.41 1.28
N TYR A 149 -13.79 -6.59 1.94
CA TYR A 149 -13.71 -6.99 3.33
C TYR A 149 -12.90 -6.00 4.16
N VAL A 150 -13.35 -5.75 5.38
CA VAL A 150 -12.46 -5.28 6.44
C VAL A 150 -11.71 -6.50 6.96
N MET A 151 -10.45 -6.66 6.54
CA MET A 151 -9.65 -7.84 6.83
C MET A 151 -9.11 -7.81 8.25
N GLU A 152 -8.77 -6.61 8.74
CA GLU A 152 -8.37 -6.41 10.13
C GLU A 152 -9.11 -5.20 10.72
N HIS A 153 -9.84 -5.44 11.79
CA HIS A 153 -10.45 -4.41 12.61
C HIS A 153 -10.09 -4.66 14.07
N SER A 154 -9.56 -3.65 14.75
CA SER A 154 -9.14 -3.81 16.14
C SER A 154 -10.35 -4.06 17.06
N THR A 155 -10.24 -5.08 17.91
CA THR A 155 -11.25 -5.34 18.95
C THR A 155 -11.21 -4.30 20.07
N SER A 156 -10.02 -3.72 20.35
CA SER A 156 -9.80 -2.67 21.36
C SER A 156 -8.50 -1.91 21.06
N ALA A 157 -7.68 -1.67 22.07
CA ALA A 157 -6.36 -1.06 21.96
C ALA A 157 -5.38 -1.93 21.16
N VAL A 158 -4.40 -1.30 20.53
CA VAL A 158 -3.32 -1.95 19.79
C VAL A 158 -1.96 -1.48 20.30
N GLN A 159 -1.02 -2.39 20.42
CA GLN A 159 0.24 -2.11 21.13
C GLN A 159 1.21 -1.18 20.35
N TRP A 160 1.08 -1.04 19.06
CA TRP A 160 2.02 -0.24 18.22
C TRP A 160 1.67 1.25 18.13
N LYS A 161 0.51 1.67 18.65
CA LYS A 161 0.13 3.09 18.64
C LYS A 161 0.79 3.86 19.79
N PRO A 162 1.20 5.12 19.58
CA PRO A 162 1.76 5.97 20.64
C PRO A 162 0.78 6.21 21.79
N LEU A 163 -0.50 6.37 21.45
CA LEU A 163 -1.60 6.49 22.40
C LEU A 163 -2.51 5.28 22.27
N ASN A 164 -2.64 4.52 23.32
CA ASN A 164 -3.32 3.23 23.29
C ASN A 164 -4.63 3.31 24.09
N ALA A 165 -5.68 3.81 23.47
CA ALA A 165 -6.99 3.93 24.07
C ALA A 165 -7.85 2.68 23.80
N ARG A 166 -8.54 2.23 24.84
CA ARG A 166 -9.53 1.16 24.69
C ARG A 166 -10.82 1.69 24.08
N LYS A 167 -11.47 0.90 23.25
CA LYS A 167 -12.81 1.20 22.75
C LYS A 167 -13.83 1.24 23.90
N ARG A 168 -14.77 2.17 23.82
CA ARG A 168 -15.92 2.22 24.74
C ARG A 168 -16.88 1.10 24.44
N LYS A 169 -17.75 0.80 25.41
CA LYS A 169 -18.79 -0.21 25.23
C LYS A 169 -19.68 0.18 24.05
N GLY A 170 -19.80 -0.71 23.08
CA GLY A 170 -20.61 -0.54 21.88
C GLY A 170 -19.87 0.07 20.67
N GLU A 171 -18.69 0.64 20.84
CA GLU A 171 -17.92 1.23 19.71
C GLU A 171 -17.58 0.19 18.64
N THR A 172 -17.06 -0.96 19.01
CA THR A 172 -16.75 -2.03 18.05
C THR A 172 -17.98 -2.45 17.25
N VAL A 173 -19.16 -2.54 17.89
CA VAL A 173 -20.41 -2.88 17.21
C VAL A 173 -20.84 -1.75 16.28
N ARG A 174 -20.79 -0.50 16.75
CA ARG A 174 -21.11 0.68 15.95
C ARG A 174 -20.25 0.74 14.68
N ASP A 175 -18.93 0.62 14.84
CA ASP A 175 -17.97 0.72 13.76
C ASP A 175 -18.17 -0.43 12.77
N SER A 176 -18.40 -1.65 13.26
CA SER A 176 -18.73 -2.80 12.41
C SER A 176 -20.02 -2.60 11.60
N ILE A 177 -21.08 -2.07 12.22
CA ILE A 177 -22.31 -1.76 11.51
C ILE A 177 -22.09 -0.65 10.47
N ALA A 178 -21.24 0.34 10.77
CA ALA A 178 -20.91 1.40 9.83
C ALA A 178 -20.17 0.85 8.58
N HIS A 179 -19.19 -0.02 8.75
CA HIS A 179 -18.53 -0.70 7.63
C HIS A 179 -19.52 -1.49 6.76
N VAL A 180 -20.41 -2.26 7.36
CA VAL A 180 -21.45 -3.00 6.61
C VAL A 180 -22.41 -2.03 5.90
N ALA A 181 -22.78 -0.94 6.54
CA ALA A 181 -23.66 0.08 5.93
C ALA A 181 -22.97 0.79 4.74
N MET A 182 -21.64 0.83 4.72
CA MET A 182 -20.83 1.35 3.63
C MET A 182 -20.51 0.33 2.55
N GLY A 183 -20.99 -0.91 2.68
CA GLY A 183 -20.89 -1.94 1.65
C GLY A 183 -19.93 -3.09 1.94
N ALA A 184 -19.28 -3.13 3.11
CA ALA A 184 -18.41 -4.25 3.46
C ALA A 184 -19.20 -5.57 3.55
N ASP A 185 -18.74 -6.60 2.85
CA ASP A 185 -19.36 -7.93 2.86
C ASP A 185 -18.91 -8.77 4.07
N ALA A 186 -17.75 -8.49 4.64
CA ALA A 186 -17.25 -9.17 5.83
C ALA A 186 -16.35 -8.26 6.68
N ILE A 187 -16.29 -8.59 7.96
CA ILE A 187 -15.41 -7.94 8.93
C ILE A 187 -14.69 -9.02 9.72
N ASN A 188 -13.37 -8.99 9.67
CA ASN A 188 -12.52 -9.83 10.47
C ASN A 188 -11.88 -9.00 11.59
N PHE A 189 -11.76 -9.60 12.76
CA PHE A 189 -11.23 -8.91 13.92
C PHE A 189 -9.79 -9.34 14.21
N PHE A 190 -8.94 -8.38 14.41
CA PHE A 190 -7.64 -8.60 14.99
C PHE A 190 -7.72 -8.29 16.49
N GLN A 191 -7.65 -9.26 17.35
CA GLN A 191 -7.45 -10.68 17.09
C GLN A 191 -8.44 -11.53 17.88
N TRP A 192 -8.48 -12.84 17.64
CA TRP A 192 -9.39 -13.78 18.34
C TRP A 192 -9.36 -13.64 19.86
N ARG A 193 -8.16 -13.49 20.44
CA ARG A 193 -7.94 -13.20 21.85
C ARG A 193 -6.61 -12.49 22.06
N ALA A 194 -6.50 -11.69 23.10
CA ALA A 194 -5.26 -11.01 23.42
C ALA A 194 -4.10 -12.02 23.58
N SER A 195 -2.98 -11.70 22.97
CA SER A 195 -1.72 -12.40 23.17
C SER A 195 -1.02 -11.88 24.43
N ALA A 196 0.04 -12.56 24.87
CA ALA A 196 0.85 -12.08 26.00
C ALA A 196 1.64 -10.80 25.65
N PHE A 197 1.79 -10.49 24.38
CA PHE A 197 2.54 -9.34 23.88
C PHE A 197 1.66 -8.17 23.46
N GLY A 198 0.45 -8.39 22.94
CA GLY A 198 -0.41 -7.32 22.47
C GLY A 198 -1.82 -7.77 22.16
#